data_15188e3c30da071b2743f743a0804646
#
_entry.id   15188e3c30da071b2743f743a0804646
#
_cell.length_a   1.000
_cell.length_b   1.000
_cell.length_c   1.000
_cell.angle_alpha   90.00
_cell.angle_beta   90.00
_cell.angle_gamma   90.00
#
_symmetry.space_group_name_H-M   'P 1'
#
loop_
_entity.id
_entity.type
_entity.pdbx_description
1 polymer ?
#
loop_
_entity_poly.entity_id
_entity_poly.type
_entity_poly.pdbx_seq_one_letter_code
_entity_poly.pdbx_strand_id
1 'polypeptide(L)'
;MSKQYETVIGLEVHVELATKTKIFCGCSTAFGGAPNTHTCPVCTGMPGSLPVLNKQVVEYAMAVGLAANCQINQYCKFDRKNYFYPDNPQNYQISQLYLPICHDGWVEIETESGIKKKVGIHEIHMEEDAGKLVHDEWEDCSLVDYNRSGVPLIEIVSEPDMRSAEEVIAYLEKLRLIIQYLGASDCKLQEGSMRADVNISVREVGASEFGTRTEMKNINSFKAIAHAIEGETRRWDDNKESSKAMRSKEDAQDYRYFPDPDLTPVVISDEWIARIRAAQPELRTEKMVRYISEFDLPQYDAQILTNSKHMADVFEETVKLCGKPKEASNWLMVEAMRLLKEHEMDPDDMGFSPANLAKLIQMVAAGEINRTMAKTVFEEIFEHNVDPAVYVEEKGLKVVNDEGALKATIEGILAANPQSVADYKGGKEKAIGFLVGQTMKAMKGKADPGMVNKLLKELLAK
;
A
#
# COMPACT_ATOMS: atom_id res chain seq x y z
N MET A 1 9.11 -5.20 -45.93
CA MET A 1 8.89 -4.41 -44.69
C MET A 1 9.11 -5.39 -43.57
N SER A 2 9.92 -5.06 -42.57
CA SER A 2 10.04 -5.90 -41.37
C SER A 2 8.69 -5.91 -40.64
N LYS A 3 8.19 -7.07 -40.26
CA LYS A 3 6.99 -7.20 -39.47
C LYS A 3 7.25 -6.55 -38.12
N GLN A 4 6.33 -5.70 -37.66
CA GLN A 4 6.37 -5.12 -36.31
C GLN A 4 5.45 -5.95 -35.42
N TYR A 5 5.92 -6.29 -34.24
CA TYR A 5 5.17 -7.07 -33.24
C TYR A 5 4.87 -6.20 -32.03
N GLU A 6 3.74 -6.48 -31.36
CA GLU A 6 3.36 -5.90 -30.11
C GLU A 6 3.14 -7.00 -29.06
N THR A 7 3.52 -6.71 -27.83
CA THR A 7 3.21 -7.54 -26.67
C THR A 7 1.77 -7.31 -26.25
N VAL A 8 1.08 -8.38 -25.87
CA VAL A 8 -0.30 -8.37 -25.38
C VAL A 8 -0.31 -9.04 -24.01
N ILE A 9 -0.75 -8.31 -22.97
CA ILE A 9 -0.67 -8.75 -21.59
C ILE A 9 -2.04 -8.65 -20.93
N GLY A 10 -2.46 -9.75 -20.28
CA GLY A 10 -3.57 -9.82 -19.36
C GLY A 10 -3.13 -10.37 -18.00
N LEU A 11 -3.85 -10.06 -16.96
CA LEU A 11 -3.56 -10.48 -15.59
C LEU A 11 -4.75 -11.20 -14.96
N GLU A 12 -4.43 -12.18 -14.13
CA GLU A 12 -5.31 -12.76 -13.13
C GLU A 12 -4.79 -12.35 -11.76
N VAL A 13 -5.55 -11.52 -11.03
CA VAL A 13 -5.12 -10.96 -9.75
C VAL A 13 -5.96 -11.56 -8.63
N HIS A 14 -5.33 -12.36 -7.78
CA HIS A 14 -5.97 -12.97 -6.62
C HIS A 14 -5.74 -12.10 -5.39
N VAL A 15 -6.80 -11.86 -4.62
CA VAL A 15 -6.76 -11.02 -3.42
C VAL A 15 -7.48 -11.71 -2.28
N GLU A 16 -6.76 -11.98 -1.19
CA GLU A 16 -7.35 -12.44 0.07
C GLU A 16 -8.14 -11.32 0.72
N LEU A 17 -9.40 -11.60 1.10
CA LEU A 17 -10.28 -10.61 1.69
C LEU A 17 -10.12 -10.54 3.22
N ALA A 18 -10.11 -9.34 3.75
CA ALA A 18 -9.93 -9.02 5.17
C ALA A 18 -11.19 -9.34 6.01
N THR A 19 -11.72 -10.55 5.88
CA THR A 19 -12.82 -11.05 6.71
C THR A 19 -12.29 -11.70 7.99
N LYS A 20 -13.09 -11.71 9.05
CA LYS A 20 -12.71 -12.38 10.31
C LYS A 20 -12.79 -13.91 10.23
N THR A 21 -13.62 -14.41 9.32
CA THR A 21 -13.87 -15.84 9.14
C THR A 21 -13.75 -16.23 7.67
N LYS A 22 -13.46 -17.49 7.43
CA LYS A 22 -13.35 -18.07 6.11
C LYS A 22 -14.64 -17.94 5.28
N ILE A 23 -14.52 -18.18 3.96
CA ILE A 23 -15.64 -17.97 3.04
C ILE A 23 -16.85 -18.88 3.33
N PHE A 24 -16.60 -20.13 3.73
CA PHE A 24 -17.68 -21.13 3.90
C PHE A 24 -17.78 -21.71 5.31
N CYS A 25 -16.99 -21.21 6.29
CA CYS A 25 -17.06 -21.65 7.68
C CYS A 25 -16.67 -20.54 8.66
N GLY A 26 -16.79 -20.83 9.98
CA GLY A 26 -16.46 -19.89 11.05
C GLY A 26 -15.00 -19.86 11.50
N CYS A 27 -14.08 -20.57 10.83
CA CYS A 27 -12.67 -20.57 11.21
C CYS A 27 -12.01 -19.22 10.95
N SER A 28 -11.00 -18.87 11.77
CA SER A 28 -10.26 -17.62 11.64
C SER A 28 -9.46 -17.55 10.33
N THR A 29 -9.36 -16.35 9.77
CA THR A 29 -8.50 -16.01 8.64
C THR A 29 -7.19 -15.37 9.07
N ALA A 30 -6.94 -15.24 10.38
CA ALA A 30 -5.75 -14.58 10.90
C ALA A 30 -4.46 -15.27 10.41
N PHE A 31 -3.52 -14.47 9.89
CA PHE A 31 -2.22 -14.93 9.44
C PHE A 31 -1.32 -15.32 10.63
N GLY A 32 -0.36 -16.25 10.43
CA GLY A 32 0.68 -16.59 11.41
C GLY A 32 0.25 -17.52 12.54
N GLY A 33 -0.94 -18.13 12.48
CA GLY A 33 -1.34 -19.18 13.43
C GLY A 33 -0.47 -20.45 13.30
N ALA A 34 -0.36 -21.22 14.39
CA ALA A 34 0.31 -22.53 14.32
C ALA A 34 -0.37 -23.43 13.27
N PRO A 35 0.37 -24.28 12.52
CA PRO A 35 -0.19 -25.07 11.42
C PRO A 35 -1.41 -25.89 11.85
N ASN A 36 -2.43 -25.89 11.01
CA ASN A 36 -3.70 -26.63 11.17
C ASN A 36 -4.49 -26.30 12.45
N THR A 37 -4.33 -25.08 13.01
CA THR A 37 -5.10 -24.64 14.20
C THR A 37 -6.37 -23.85 13.82
N HIS A 38 -6.43 -23.28 12.61
CA HIS A 38 -7.58 -22.55 12.08
C HIS A 38 -8.38 -23.43 11.11
N THR A 39 -8.77 -24.63 11.55
CA THR A 39 -9.43 -25.62 10.69
C THR A 39 -10.69 -26.20 11.35
N CYS A 40 -11.61 -26.67 10.53
CA CYS A 40 -12.81 -27.39 10.95
C CYS A 40 -13.21 -28.41 9.86
N PRO A 41 -14.20 -29.30 10.11
CA PRO A 41 -14.64 -30.29 9.12
C PRO A 41 -15.02 -29.68 7.75
N VAL A 42 -15.51 -28.45 7.69
CA VAL A 42 -15.88 -27.80 6.42
C VAL A 42 -14.64 -27.47 5.60
N CYS A 43 -13.71 -26.64 6.14
CA CYS A 43 -12.52 -26.21 5.39
C CYS A 43 -11.45 -27.30 5.22
N THR A 44 -11.62 -28.48 5.86
CA THR A 44 -10.80 -29.67 5.61
C THR A 44 -11.52 -30.71 4.74
N GLY A 45 -12.68 -30.35 4.18
CA GLY A 45 -13.41 -31.20 3.21
C GLY A 45 -13.90 -32.53 3.77
N MET A 46 -14.23 -32.62 5.07
CA MET A 46 -14.68 -33.88 5.67
C MET A 46 -16.06 -34.27 5.19
N PRO A 47 -16.30 -35.56 4.93
CA PRO A 47 -17.61 -36.05 4.45
C PRO A 47 -18.77 -35.63 5.37
N GLY A 48 -19.83 -35.11 4.75
CA GLY A 48 -21.05 -34.68 5.46
C GLY A 48 -21.01 -33.25 5.98
N SER A 49 -19.90 -32.52 5.84
CA SER A 49 -19.85 -31.08 6.13
C SER A 49 -20.43 -30.28 4.96
N LEU A 50 -21.13 -29.18 5.26
CA LEU A 50 -21.75 -28.31 4.26
C LEU A 50 -21.22 -26.88 4.38
N PRO A 51 -20.92 -26.21 3.23
CA PRO A 51 -20.47 -24.84 3.21
C PRO A 51 -21.61 -23.87 3.58
N VAL A 52 -21.26 -22.74 4.24
CA VAL A 52 -22.17 -21.62 4.51
C VAL A 52 -21.50 -20.33 4.12
N LEU A 53 -22.02 -19.65 3.09
CA LEU A 53 -21.41 -18.44 2.53
C LEU A 53 -21.32 -17.29 3.53
N ASN A 54 -20.15 -16.73 3.67
CA ASN A 54 -19.89 -15.52 4.44
C ASN A 54 -20.38 -14.28 3.68
N LYS A 55 -21.39 -13.60 4.24
CA LYS A 55 -21.99 -12.40 3.63
C LYS A 55 -20.97 -11.27 3.40
N GLN A 56 -19.96 -11.10 4.28
CA GLN A 56 -18.98 -10.05 4.15
C GLN A 56 -18.10 -10.22 2.90
N VAL A 57 -17.88 -11.46 2.45
CA VAL A 57 -17.16 -11.74 1.19
C VAL A 57 -17.92 -11.18 0.00
N VAL A 58 -19.24 -11.39 -0.05
CA VAL A 58 -20.11 -10.84 -1.10
C VAL A 58 -20.07 -9.30 -1.09
N GLU A 59 -20.12 -8.69 0.09
CA GLU A 59 -20.10 -7.23 0.24
C GLU A 59 -18.75 -6.63 -0.19
N TYR A 60 -17.63 -7.26 0.15
CA TYR A 60 -16.31 -6.84 -0.32
C TYR A 60 -16.13 -7.01 -1.82
N ALA A 61 -16.55 -8.15 -2.39
CA ALA A 61 -16.50 -8.39 -3.82
C ALA A 61 -17.31 -7.34 -4.60
N MET A 62 -18.53 -7.02 -4.15
CA MET A 62 -19.35 -5.94 -4.74
C MET A 62 -18.66 -4.58 -4.60
N ALA A 63 -18.08 -4.28 -3.43
CA ALA A 63 -17.41 -2.98 -3.22
C ALA A 63 -16.23 -2.79 -4.17
N VAL A 64 -15.40 -3.83 -4.34
CA VAL A 64 -14.28 -3.82 -5.30
C VAL A 64 -14.80 -3.68 -6.73
N GLY A 65 -15.81 -4.46 -7.11
CA GLY A 65 -16.42 -4.37 -8.44
C GLY A 65 -16.98 -2.98 -8.75
N LEU A 66 -17.73 -2.38 -7.82
CA LEU A 66 -18.26 -1.02 -7.99
C LEU A 66 -17.15 0.03 -8.13
N ALA A 67 -16.08 -0.06 -7.34
CA ALA A 67 -14.94 0.85 -7.42
C ALA A 67 -14.12 0.67 -8.71
N ALA A 68 -14.15 -0.53 -9.28
CA ALA A 68 -13.55 -0.89 -10.56
C ALA A 68 -14.52 -0.74 -11.75
N ASN A 69 -15.62 -0.01 -11.58
CA ASN A 69 -16.62 0.28 -12.60
C ASN A 69 -17.27 -0.97 -13.24
N CYS A 70 -17.30 -2.09 -12.53
CA CYS A 70 -17.95 -3.32 -12.99
C CYS A 70 -19.48 -3.22 -12.88
N GLN A 71 -20.15 -4.02 -13.68
CA GLN A 71 -21.55 -4.39 -13.49
C GLN A 71 -21.64 -5.50 -12.45
N ILE A 72 -22.65 -5.44 -11.58
CA ILE A 72 -22.91 -6.47 -10.57
C ILE A 72 -23.97 -7.43 -11.10
N ASN A 73 -23.68 -8.72 -11.13
CA ASN A 73 -24.67 -9.74 -11.42
C ASN A 73 -25.62 -9.90 -10.24
N GLN A 74 -26.89 -9.60 -10.47
CA GLN A 74 -27.93 -9.74 -9.43
C GLN A 74 -28.27 -11.19 -9.11
N TYR A 75 -27.85 -12.11 -9.96
CA TYR A 75 -27.97 -13.55 -9.75
C TYR A 75 -26.65 -14.21 -10.09
N CYS A 76 -25.92 -14.63 -9.08
CA CYS A 76 -24.67 -15.35 -9.24
C CYS A 76 -24.67 -16.66 -8.46
N LYS A 77 -23.82 -17.58 -8.82
CA LYS A 77 -23.71 -18.88 -8.18
C LYS A 77 -22.29 -19.38 -8.16
N PHE A 78 -22.05 -20.34 -7.27
CA PHE A 78 -20.78 -21.03 -7.19
C PHE A 78 -20.77 -22.29 -8.04
N ASP A 79 -19.59 -22.61 -8.55
CA ASP A 79 -19.27 -23.81 -9.32
C ASP A 79 -18.13 -24.56 -8.65
N ARG A 80 -18.05 -25.87 -8.85
CA ARG A 80 -16.91 -26.69 -8.42
C ARG A 80 -15.91 -26.80 -9.54
N LYS A 81 -14.66 -26.32 -9.26
CA LYS A 81 -13.46 -26.50 -10.09
C LYS A 81 -12.75 -27.76 -9.63
N ASN A 82 -12.91 -28.86 -10.34
CA ASN A 82 -12.40 -30.16 -9.88
C ASN A 82 -10.95 -30.35 -10.27
N TYR A 83 -10.08 -30.49 -9.28
CA TYR A 83 -8.70 -30.88 -9.46
C TYR A 83 -8.16 -31.57 -8.20
N PHE A 84 -7.19 -32.46 -8.39
CA PHE A 84 -6.63 -33.29 -7.34
C PHE A 84 -5.25 -32.77 -6.95
N TYR A 85 -5.14 -32.21 -5.75
CA TYR A 85 -3.86 -31.73 -5.21
C TYR A 85 -3.88 -31.78 -3.67
N PRO A 86 -2.73 -32.02 -2.99
CA PRO A 86 -2.70 -32.21 -1.54
C PRO A 86 -3.19 -31.03 -0.71
N ASP A 87 -3.07 -29.79 -1.21
CA ASP A 87 -3.54 -28.58 -0.56
C ASP A 87 -5.03 -28.29 -0.78
N ASN A 88 -5.68 -29.08 -1.63
CA ASN A 88 -7.11 -29.00 -1.95
C ASN A 88 -7.86 -30.18 -1.30
N PRO A 89 -8.26 -30.07 0.01
CA PRO A 89 -8.68 -31.20 0.81
C PRO A 89 -9.95 -31.91 0.34
N GLN A 90 -10.82 -31.18 -0.37
CA GLN A 90 -12.07 -31.73 -0.91
C GLN A 90 -11.95 -32.18 -2.39
N ASN A 91 -10.77 -32.04 -2.99
CA ASN A 91 -10.47 -32.36 -4.39
C ASN A 91 -11.25 -31.52 -5.41
N TYR A 92 -11.83 -30.45 -4.98
CA TYR A 92 -12.38 -29.36 -5.80
C TYR A 92 -12.24 -28.04 -5.07
N GLN A 93 -12.17 -26.96 -5.81
CA GLN A 93 -12.24 -25.60 -5.28
C GLN A 93 -13.62 -25.03 -5.61
N ILE A 94 -14.24 -24.39 -4.62
CA ILE A 94 -15.48 -23.65 -4.86
C ILE A 94 -15.11 -22.28 -5.41
N SER A 95 -15.60 -21.96 -6.61
CA SER A 95 -15.30 -20.76 -7.38
C SER A 95 -16.54 -20.32 -8.17
N GLN A 96 -16.42 -19.40 -9.10
CA GLN A 96 -17.50 -18.98 -9.99
C GLN A 96 -17.00 -18.93 -11.43
N LEU A 97 -17.52 -19.76 -12.33
CA LEU A 97 -17.13 -19.73 -13.73
C LEU A 97 -18.21 -19.10 -14.60
N TYR A 98 -19.47 -19.57 -14.48
CA TYR A 98 -20.52 -19.21 -15.42
C TYR A 98 -21.25 -17.93 -15.06
N LEU A 99 -21.36 -17.62 -13.77
CA LEU A 99 -22.07 -16.45 -13.26
C LEU A 99 -21.26 -15.78 -12.15
N PRO A 100 -20.15 -15.11 -12.51
CA PRO A 100 -19.32 -14.37 -11.56
C PRO A 100 -20.11 -13.22 -10.93
N ILE A 101 -19.64 -12.72 -9.79
CA ILE A 101 -20.34 -11.63 -9.09
C ILE A 101 -20.27 -10.31 -9.85
N CYS A 102 -19.17 -10.04 -10.57
CA CYS A 102 -18.98 -8.80 -11.33
C CYS A 102 -18.42 -9.09 -12.72
N HIS A 103 -18.72 -8.22 -13.68
CA HIS A 103 -18.22 -8.29 -15.05
C HIS A 103 -18.14 -6.91 -15.72
N ASP A 104 -17.47 -6.83 -16.87
CA ASP A 104 -17.38 -5.65 -17.76
C ASP A 104 -16.99 -4.36 -17.04
N GLY A 105 -15.93 -4.45 -16.24
CA GLY A 105 -15.36 -3.29 -15.52
C GLY A 105 -14.18 -2.66 -16.25
N TRP A 106 -13.63 -1.63 -15.62
CA TRP A 106 -12.38 -1.01 -16.06
C TRP A 106 -11.77 -0.15 -14.95
N VAL A 107 -10.45 0.02 -15.02
CA VAL A 107 -9.73 1.01 -14.22
C VAL A 107 -8.88 1.89 -15.13
N GLU A 108 -8.76 3.19 -14.78
CA GLU A 108 -7.85 4.09 -15.46
C GLU A 108 -6.50 4.06 -14.77
N ILE A 109 -5.47 3.76 -15.53
CA ILE A 109 -4.08 3.78 -15.10
C ILE A 109 -3.37 5.00 -15.65
N GLU A 110 -2.34 5.45 -14.92
CA GLU A 110 -1.38 6.45 -15.36
C GLU A 110 0.02 5.93 -15.06
N THR A 111 0.84 5.77 -16.11
CA THR A 111 2.20 5.28 -15.98
C THR A 111 3.15 6.39 -15.53
N GLU A 112 4.36 6.05 -15.07
CA GLU A 112 5.38 7.03 -14.72
C GLU A 112 5.77 7.89 -15.93
N SER A 113 5.74 7.33 -17.14
CA SER A 113 5.95 8.06 -18.40
C SER A 113 4.77 8.98 -18.79
N GLY A 114 3.67 8.97 -18.02
CA GLY A 114 2.50 9.84 -18.22
C GLY A 114 1.48 9.30 -19.21
N ILE A 115 1.54 8.03 -19.58
CA ILE A 115 0.53 7.38 -20.40
C ILE A 115 -0.71 7.14 -19.58
N LYS A 116 -1.87 7.67 -20.02
CA LYS A 116 -3.19 7.40 -19.44
C LYS A 116 -3.95 6.40 -20.30
N LYS A 117 -4.48 5.37 -19.65
CA LYS A 117 -5.16 4.29 -20.35
C LYS A 117 -6.22 3.64 -19.48
N LYS A 118 -7.33 3.26 -20.08
CA LYS A 118 -8.31 2.37 -19.46
C LYS A 118 -7.89 0.92 -19.73
N VAL A 119 -7.81 0.13 -18.66
CA VAL A 119 -7.61 -1.31 -18.72
C VAL A 119 -8.94 -1.96 -18.34
N GLY A 120 -9.47 -2.79 -19.19
CA GLY A 120 -10.71 -3.53 -18.98
C GLY A 120 -10.56 -4.59 -17.90
N ILE A 121 -11.63 -4.85 -17.20
CA ILE A 121 -11.79 -5.99 -16.29
C ILE A 121 -12.87 -6.87 -16.87
N HIS A 122 -12.49 -8.09 -17.27
CA HIS A 122 -13.40 -9.05 -17.83
C HIS A 122 -14.44 -9.48 -16.79
N GLU A 123 -13.93 -9.94 -15.64
CA GLU A 123 -14.78 -10.37 -14.52
C GLU A 123 -14.05 -10.25 -13.17
N ILE A 124 -14.84 -10.27 -12.10
CA ILE A 124 -14.40 -10.53 -10.73
C ILE A 124 -15.27 -11.65 -10.20
N HIS A 125 -14.65 -12.71 -9.67
CA HIS A 125 -15.35 -13.80 -9.06
C HIS A 125 -14.84 -14.12 -7.66
N MET A 126 -15.69 -14.73 -6.86
CA MET A 126 -15.37 -15.16 -5.50
C MET A 126 -14.92 -16.61 -5.51
N GLU A 127 -13.92 -16.93 -4.74
CA GLU A 127 -13.42 -18.29 -4.57
C GLU A 127 -12.80 -18.53 -3.20
N GLU A 128 -12.47 -19.76 -2.88
CA GLU A 128 -11.72 -20.13 -1.68
C GLU A 128 -10.23 -20.35 -2.00
N ASP A 129 -9.35 -19.97 -1.08
CA ASP A 129 -7.91 -20.29 -1.21
C ASP A 129 -7.66 -21.76 -0.85
N ALA A 130 -6.61 -22.33 -1.44
CA ALA A 130 -6.09 -23.65 -1.10
C ALA A 130 -5.22 -23.62 0.17
N GLY A 131 -4.91 -24.77 0.73
CA GLY A 131 -3.93 -24.91 1.80
C GLY A 131 -2.53 -24.51 1.37
N LYS A 132 -1.57 -24.60 2.29
CA LYS A 132 -0.16 -24.35 2.03
C LYS A 132 0.62 -25.64 2.05
N LEU A 133 1.42 -25.88 1.01
CA LEU A 133 2.41 -26.97 0.98
C LEU A 133 3.77 -26.44 1.45
N VAL A 134 4.39 -27.15 2.36
CA VAL A 134 5.75 -26.93 2.80
C VAL A 134 6.56 -28.17 2.46
N HIS A 135 7.45 -28.05 1.48
CA HIS A 135 8.34 -29.11 1.11
C HIS A 135 9.49 -29.17 2.11
N ASP A 136 9.72 -30.35 2.69
CA ASP A 136 10.84 -30.58 3.58
C ASP A 136 12.14 -30.70 2.77
N GLU A 137 13.20 -30.03 3.20
CA GLU A 137 14.49 -30.05 2.50
C GLU A 137 15.33 -31.30 2.84
N TRP A 138 14.97 -31.98 3.92
CA TRP A 138 15.74 -33.10 4.49
C TRP A 138 15.06 -34.46 4.31
N GLU A 139 13.73 -34.47 4.27
CA GLU A 139 12.91 -35.68 4.09
C GLU A 139 12.12 -35.56 2.77
N ASP A 140 11.98 -36.70 2.07
CA ASP A 140 11.15 -36.77 0.84
C ASP A 140 9.66 -36.77 1.20
N CYS A 141 9.23 -35.66 1.81
CA CYS A 141 7.85 -35.44 2.21
C CYS A 141 7.42 -33.98 2.02
N SER A 142 6.13 -33.77 2.00
CA SER A 142 5.51 -32.45 2.00
C SER A 142 4.53 -32.36 3.16
N LEU A 143 4.65 -31.32 3.97
CA LEU A 143 3.71 -31.00 5.03
C LEU A 143 2.59 -30.11 4.47
N VAL A 144 1.38 -30.34 4.93
CA VAL A 144 0.19 -29.58 4.49
C VAL A 144 -0.36 -28.79 5.67
N ASP A 145 -0.45 -27.47 5.48
CA ASP A 145 -1.13 -26.58 6.42
C ASP A 145 -2.44 -26.06 5.82
N TYR A 146 -3.55 -26.47 6.41
CA TYR A 146 -4.89 -26.06 5.98
C TYR A 146 -5.40 -24.78 6.66
N ASN A 147 -4.59 -24.04 7.39
CA ASN A 147 -4.99 -22.75 7.95
C ASN A 147 -5.48 -21.80 6.86
N ARG A 148 -4.83 -21.81 5.68
CA ARG A 148 -5.23 -20.99 4.54
C ARG A 148 -6.43 -21.56 3.75
N SER A 149 -6.64 -22.88 3.77
CA SER A 149 -7.75 -23.51 3.03
C SER A 149 -9.10 -22.90 3.42
N GLY A 150 -9.82 -22.38 2.44
CA GLY A 150 -11.10 -21.69 2.63
C GLY A 150 -10.97 -20.22 3.03
N VAL A 151 -9.76 -19.60 3.03
CA VAL A 151 -9.61 -18.16 3.14
C VAL A 151 -10.29 -17.51 1.94
N PRO A 152 -11.13 -16.46 2.14
CA PRO A 152 -11.87 -15.86 1.04
C PRO A 152 -10.94 -15.15 0.06
N LEU A 153 -11.08 -15.47 -1.22
CA LEU A 153 -10.44 -14.80 -2.33
C LEU A 153 -11.44 -14.13 -3.25
N ILE A 154 -11.00 -13.08 -3.91
CA ILE A 154 -11.53 -12.64 -5.19
C ILE A 154 -10.44 -12.75 -6.24
N GLU A 155 -10.79 -13.25 -7.41
CA GLU A 155 -9.95 -13.20 -8.59
C GLU A 155 -10.47 -12.13 -9.54
N ILE A 156 -9.57 -11.22 -9.94
CA ILE A 156 -9.84 -10.10 -10.85
C ILE A 156 -9.14 -10.42 -12.16
N VAL A 157 -9.92 -10.71 -13.19
CA VAL A 157 -9.42 -11.06 -14.52
C VAL A 157 -9.45 -9.81 -15.41
N SER A 158 -8.28 -9.35 -15.86
CA SER A 158 -8.21 -8.20 -16.77
C SER A 158 -8.46 -8.61 -18.22
N GLU A 159 -8.93 -7.67 -19.05
CA GLU A 159 -8.81 -7.77 -20.49
C GLU A 159 -7.32 -7.69 -20.91
N PRO A 160 -6.93 -8.29 -22.07
CA PRO A 160 -5.54 -8.28 -22.53
C PRO A 160 -5.17 -6.94 -23.19
N ASP A 161 -5.38 -5.87 -22.44
CA ASP A 161 -5.22 -4.50 -22.92
C ASP A 161 -3.81 -3.95 -22.76
N MET A 162 -3.04 -4.49 -21.81
CA MET A 162 -1.72 -3.96 -21.45
C MET A 162 -0.67 -4.36 -22.50
N ARG A 163 0.34 -3.50 -22.67
CA ARG A 163 1.38 -3.63 -23.69
C ARG A 163 2.81 -3.55 -23.16
N SER A 164 2.99 -3.17 -21.90
CA SER A 164 4.30 -3.00 -21.28
C SER A 164 4.30 -3.37 -19.79
N ALA A 165 5.49 -3.62 -19.24
CA ALA A 165 5.68 -3.84 -17.82
C ALA A 165 5.22 -2.61 -16.99
N GLU A 166 5.47 -1.39 -17.49
CA GLU A 166 5.06 -0.15 -16.84
C GLU A 166 3.52 -0.06 -16.71
N GLU A 167 2.78 -0.43 -17.76
CA GLU A 167 1.30 -0.48 -17.69
C GLU A 167 0.81 -1.54 -16.71
N VAL A 168 1.47 -2.70 -16.63
CA VAL A 168 1.15 -3.77 -15.68
C VAL A 168 1.36 -3.31 -14.24
N ILE A 169 2.48 -2.66 -13.93
CA ILE A 169 2.76 -2.13 -12.60
C ILE A 169 1.74 -1.06 -12.22
N ALA A 170 1.44 -0.12 -13.12
CA ALA A 170 0.45 0.92 -12.88
C ALA A 170 -0.96 0.33 -12.61
N TYR A 171 -1.32 -0.76 -13.31
CA TYR A 171 -2.58 -1.47 -13.09
C TYR A 171 -2.64 -2.15 -11.72
N LEU A 172 -1.59 -2.89 -11.34
CA LEU A 172 -1.52 -3.59 -10.06
C LEU A 172 -1.51 -2.61 -8.89
N GLU A 173 -0.76 -1.51 -8.99
CA GLU A 173 -0.76 -0.45 -7.97
C GLU A 173 -2.13 0.22 -7.85
N LYS A 174 -2.81 0.47 -8.97
CA LYS A 174 -4.16 1.03 -8.97
C LYS A 174 -5.15 0.10 -8.27
N LEU A 175 -5.14 -1.20 -8.58
CA LEU A 175 -5.99 -2.19 -7.90
C LEU A 175 -5.67 -2.29 -6.41
N ARG A 176 -4.40 -2.40 -6.06
CA ARG A 176 -3.95 -2.45 -4.66
C ARG A 176 -4.53 -1.29 -3.86
N LEU A 177 -4.36 -0.08 -4.36
CA LEU A 177 -4.86 1.12 -3.67
C LEU A 177 -6.39 1.15 -3.56
N ILE A 178 -7.13 0.80 -4.61
CA ILE A 178 -8.59 0.69 -4.55
C ILE A 178 -9.00 -0.26 -3.43
N ILE A 179 -8.43 -1.46 -3.40
CA ILE A 179 -8.78 -2.53 -2.46
C ILE A 179 -8.40 -2.15 -1.01
N GLN A 180 -7.23 -1.56 -0.82
CA GLN A 180 -6.79 -1.07 0.49
C GLN A 180 -7.67 0.07 1.01
N TYR A 181 -8.02 1.04 0.16
CA TYR A 181 -8.90 2.15 0.56
C TYR A 181 -10.31 1.67 0.91
N LEU A 182 -10.82 0.64 0.25
CA LEU A 182 -12.08 -0.02 0.61
C LEU A 182 -11.99 -0.82 1.92
N GLY A 183 -10.79 -1.08 2.43
CA GLY A 183 -10.57 -1.96 3.57
C GLY A 183 -10.91 -3.43 3.29
N ALA A 184 -10.94 -3.82 2.01
CA ALA A 184 -11.27 -5.17 1.61
C ALA A 184 -10.10 -6.15 1.72
N SER A 185 -8.85 -5.67 1.67
CA SER A 185 -7.62 -6.44 1.88
C SER A 185 -6.48 -5.50 2.28
N ASP A 186 -5.43 -6.03 2.91
CA ASP A 186 -4.16 -5.34 3.11
C ASP A 186 -3.25 -5.41 1.87
N CYS A 187 -3.54 -6.31 0.94
CA CYS A 187 -2.81 -6.49 -0.32
C CYS A 187 -1.29 -6.65 -0.17
N LYS A 188 -0.84 -7.36 0.86
CA LYS A 188 0.57 -7.65 1.10
C LYS A 188 1.07 -8.78 0.21
N LEU A 189 1.89 -8.47 -0.79
CA LEU A 189 2.46 -9.47 -1.70
C LEU A 189 3.37 -10.46 -0.96
N GLN A 190 4.11 -10.00 0.04
CA GLN A 190 5.04 -10.82 0.81
C GLN A 190 4.34 -11.87 1.67
N GLU A 191 3.14 -11.57 2.17
CA GLU A 191 2.30 -12.50 2.95
C GLU A 191 1.39 -13.33 2.03
N GLY A 192 1.32 -12.99 0.72
CA GLY A 192 0.49 -13.67 -0.28
C GLY A 192 -0.96 -13.20 -0.31
N SER A 193 -1.31 -12.12 0.42
CA SER A 193 -2.67 -11.54 0.39
C SER A 193 -3.03 -10.94 -0.98
N MET A 194 -2.03 -10.64 -1.82
CA MET A 194 -2.22 -10.28 -3.21
C MET A 194 -1.23 -11.05 -4.07
N ARG A 195 -1.71 -11.67 -5.16
CA ARG A 195 -0.89 -12.45 -6.11
C ARG A 195 -1.33 -12.09 -7.51
N ALA A 196 -0.42 -12.15 -8.48
CA ALA A 196 -0.75 -11.91 -9.88
C ALA A 196 -0.11 -12.98 -10.77
N ASP A 197 -0.92 -13.58 -11.61
CA ASP A 197 -0.49 -14.43 -12.71
C ASP A 197 -0.50 -13.59 -13.98
N VAL A 198 0.59 -13.64 -14.74
CA VAL A 198 0.79 -12.82 -15.94
C VAL A 198 0.62 -13.68 -17.18
N ASN A 199 -0.36 -13.34 -17.99
CA ASN A 199 -0.60 -13.93 -19.30
C ASN A 199 -0.01 -13.01 -20.38
N ILE A 200 0.98 -13.50 -21.10
CA ILE A 200 1.65 -12.73 -22.15
C ILE A 200 1.57 -13.44 -23.50
N SER A 201 1.34 -12.70 -24.56
CA SER A 201 1.47 -13.16 -25.93
C SER A 201 2.04 -12.07 -26.81
N VAL A 202 2.43 -12.44 -28.06
CA VAL A 202 2.97 -11.50 -29.04
C VAL A 202 2.19 -11.68 -30.33
N ARG A 203 1.78 -10.55 -30.94
CA ARG A 203 1.11 -10.55 -32.25
C ARG A 203 1.70 -9.50 -33.19
N GLU A 204 1.44 -9.63 -34.49
CA GLU A 204 1.76 -8.57 -35.45
C GLU A 204 0.90 -7.32 -35.14
N VAL A 205 1.49 -6.14 -35.22
CA VAL A 205 0.76 -4.89 -35.01
C VAL A 205 -0.42 -4.79 -35.96
N GLY A 206 -1.62 -4.63 -35.42
CA GLY A 206 -2.86 -4.58 -36.21
C GLY A 206 -3.51 -5.94 -36.51
N ALA A 207 -2.92 -7.06 -36.09
CA ALA A 207 -3.57 -8.37 -36.19
C ALA A 207 -4.74 -8.47 -35.19
N SER A 208 -5.82 -9.13 -35.61
CA SER A 208 -6.99 -9.41 -34.73
C SER A 208 -6.80 -10.62 -33.81
N GLU A 209 -5.96 -11.57 -34.27
CA GLU A 209 -5.71 -12.81 -33.54
C GLU A 209 -4.53 -12.66 -32.56
N PHE A 210 -4.66 -13.26 -31.40
CA PHE A 210 -3.57 -13.35 -30.43
C PHE A 210 -2.58 -14.44 -30.83
N GLY A 211 -1.29 -14.25 -30.48
CA GLY A 211 -0.30 -15.28 -30.58
C GLY A 211 -0.41 -16.34 -29.48
N THR A 212 0.58 -17.23 -29.41
CA THR A 212 0.65 -18.23 -28.34
C THR A 212 0.78 -17.54 -26.98
N ARG A 213 -0.12 -17.90 -26.04
CA ARG A 213 -0.12 -17.40 -24.67
C ARG A 213 0.91 -18.14 -23.83
N THR A 214 1.75 -17.41 -23.13
CA THR A 214 2.61 -17.89 -22.04
C THR A 214 2.07 -17.37 -20.72
N GLU A 215 1.92 -18.23 -19.75
CA GLU A 215 1.48 -17.89 -18.40
C GLU A 215 2.68 -17.96 -17.45
N MET A 216 2.87 -16.90 -16.66
CA MET A 216 3.92 -16.82 -15.63
C MET A 216 3.26 -16.77 -14.26
N LYS A 217 3.58 -17.76 -13.41
CA LYS A 217 3.02 -17.92 -12.07
C LYS A 217 4.06 -17.70 -10.97
N ASN A 218 3.59 -17.54 -9.74
CA ASN A 218 4.42 -17.46 -8.54
C ASN A 218 5.39 -16.28 -8.51
N ILE A 219 4.97 -15.11 -9.00
CA ILE A 219 5.79 -13.90 -8.96
C ILE A 219 5.40 -13.09 -7.72
N ASN A 220 6.35 -12.91 -6.79
CA ASN A 220 6.11 -12.40 -5.45
C ASN A 220 6.40 -10.90 -5.27
N SER A 221 6.67 -10.16 -6.34
CA SER A 221 6.89 -8.72 -6.27
C SER A 221 6.62 -8.03 -7.60
N PHE A 222 6.19 -6.78 -7.57
CA PHE A 222 6.00 -5.97 -8.78
C PHE A 222 7.28 -5.84 -9.60
N LYS A 223 8.44 -5.73 -8.93
CA LYS A 223 9.74 -5.70 -9.61
C LYS A 223 10.03 -7.00 -10.36
N ALA A 224 9.72 -8.15 -9.75
CA ALA A 224 9.90 -9.44 -10.42
C ALA A 224 8.93 -9.62 -11.60
N ILE A 225 7.69 -9.11 -11.49
CA ILE A 225 6.71 -9.08 -12.59
C ILE A 225 7.28 -8.26 -13.77
N ALA A 226 7.79 -7.05 -13.50
CA ALA A 226 8.39 -6.20 -14.54
C ALA A 226 9.57 -6.92 -15.25
N HIS A 227 10.48 -7.50 -14.48
CA HIS A 227 11.63 -8.23 -15.05
C HIS A 227 11.21 -9.48 -15.84
N ALA A 228 10.18 -10.19 -15.40
CA ALA A 228 9.67 -11.35 -16.13
C ALA A 228 9.09 -10.95 -17.49
N ILE A 229 8.29 -9.88 -17.54
CA ILE A 229 7.73 -9.33 -18.77
C ILE A 229 8.84 -8.85 -19.71
N GLU A 230 9.81 -8.09 -19.22
CA GLU A 230 10.94 -7.60 -20.00
C GLU A 230 11.82 -8.75 -20.53
N GLY A 231 12.03 -9.79 -19.72
CA GLY A 231 12.79 -10.97 -20.09
C GLY A 231 12.15 -11.76 -21.23
N GLU A 232 10.85 -11.98 -21.20
CA GLU A 232 10.11 -12.66 -22.27
C GLU A 232 10.06 -11.82 -23.54
N THR A 233 9.87 -10.52 -23.46
CA THR A 233 9.91 -9.61 -24.60
C THR A 233 11.29 -9.62 -25.28
N ARG A 234 12.39 -9.68 -24.52
CA ARG A 234 13.75 -9.78 -25.06
C ARG A 234 14.05 -11.14 -25.70
N ARG A 235 13.56 -12.23 -25.14
CA ARG A 235 13.72 -13.57 -25.73
C ARG A 235 13.05 -13.69 -27.09
N TRP A 236 11.94 -13.03 -27.29
CA TRP A 236 11.22 -13.02 -28.56
C TRP A 236 11.94 -12.23 -29.63
N ASP A 237 12.67 -11.16 -29.28
CA ASP A 237 13.38 -10.29 -30.21
C ASP A 237 14.69 -10.93 -30.75
N ASP A 238 15.22 -11.95 -30.08
CA ASP A 238 16.52 -12.59 -30.38
C ASP A 238 16.46 -13.76 -31.38
N ASN A 239 15.51 -13.81 -32.31
CA ASN A 239 15.46 -14.79 -33.42
C ASN A 239 15.74 -16.26 -33.03
N LYS A 240 15.49 -16.67 -31.82
CA LYS A 240 15.57 -18.07 -31.41
C LYS A 240 14.17 -18.60 -31.15
N GLU A 241 13.61 -19.34 -32.08
CA GLU A 241 12.35 -20.10 -31.96
C GLU A 241 12.36 -21.17 -30.86
N SER A 242 12.77 -20.84 -29.64
CA SER A 242 12.71 -21.77 -28.54
C SER A 242 12.38 -21.08 -27.23
N SER A 243 11.11 -20.71 -27.02
CA SER A 243 10.53 -20.67 -25.69
C SER A 243 10.36 -22.13 -25.23
N LYS A 244 10.98 -22.52 -24.12
CA LYS A 244 10.67 -23.82 -23.53
C LYS A 244 9.27 -23.72 -22.93
N ALA A 245 8.28 -24.25 -23.65
CA ALA A 245 6.94 -24.45 -23.10
C ALA A 245 7.04 -25.33 -21.86
N MET A 246 6.64 -24.83 -20.69
CA MET A 246 6.59 -25.65 -19.48
C MET A 246 5.40 -26.62 -19.48
N ARG A 247 4.37 -26.39 -20.29
CA ARG A 247 3.25 -27.32 -20.57
C ARG A 247 2.75 -27.12 -22.00
N SER A 248 2.41 -28.21 -22.69
CA SER A 248 1.72 -28.15 -23.98
C SER A 248 0.21 -27.90 -23.75
N LYS A 249 -0.50 -27.38 -24.77
CA LYS A 249 -1.97 -27.25 -24.76
C LYS A 249 -2.69 -28.60 -24.53
N GLU A 250 -2.01 -29.71 -24.76
CA GLU A 250 -2.51 -31.07 -24.55
C GLU A 250 -2.62 -31.47 -23.08
N ASP A 251 -1.91 -30.75 -22.16
CA ASP A 251 -1.94 -30.94 -20.71
C ASP A 251 -2.88 -29.96 -19.99
N ALA A 252 -3.69 -29.18 -20.70
CA ALA A 252 -4.71 -28.33 -20.10
C ALA A 252 -5.71 -29.22 -19.34
N GLN A 253 -5.71 -29.17 -18.02
CA GLN A 253 -6.63 -29.94 -17.19
C GLN A 253 -8.05 -29.48 -17.49
N ASP A 254 -8.90 -30.40 -17.92
CA ASP A 254 -10.35 -30.20 -17.93
C ASP A 254 -10.86 -30.28 -16.47
N TYR A 255 -11.11 -29.11 -15.88
CA TYR A 255 -11.61 -29.01 -14.51
C TYR A 255 -13.04 -29.50 -14.33
N ARG A 256 -13.74 -29.87 -15.40
CA ARG A 256 -15.11 -30.40 -15.36
C ARG A 256 -16.01 -29.61 -14.41
N TYR A 257 -16.10 -28.32 -14.64
CA TYR A 257 -16.93 -27.41 -13.83
C TYR A 257 -18.39 -27.82 -13.85
N PHE A 258 -19.03 -27.77 -12.69
CA PHE A 258 -20.49 -27.86 -12.54
C PHE A 258 -20.93 -27.02 -11.33
N PRO A 259 -22.20 -26.55 -11.30
CA PRO A 259 -22.73 -25.79 -10.18
C PRO A 259 -22.58 -26.53 -8.85
N ASP A 260 -22.15 -25.85 -7.81
CA ASP A 260 -22.07 -26.44 -6.48
C ASP A 260 -23.48 -26.75 -5.96
N PRO A 261 -23.78 -28.03 -5.61
CA PRO A 261 -25.11 -28.42 -5.19
C PRO A 261 -25.45 -28.02 -3.75
N ASP A 262 -24.41 -27.67 -2.93
CA ASP A 262 -24.58 -27.39 -1.51
C ASP A 262 -24.73 -25.89 -1.24
N LEU A 263 -24.49 -25.04 -2.25
CA LEU A 263 -24.62 -23.58 -2.17
C LEU A 263 -25.81 -23.09 -3.00
N THR A 264 -26.70 -22.36 -2.36
CA THR A 264 -27.79 -21.68 -3.08
C THR A 264 -27.24 -20.50 -3.88
N PRO A 265 -27.85 -20.16 -5.04
CA PRO A 265 -27.52 -18.94 -5.76
C PRO A 265 -27.60 -17.71 -4.86
N VAL A 266 -26.72 -16.77 -5.09
CA VAL A 266 -26.72 -15.47 -4.41
C VAL A 266 -27.58 -14.50 -5.21
N VAL A 267 -28.63 -13.98 -4.57
CA VAL A 267 -29.52 -12.98 -5.17
C VAL A 267 -29.20 -11.63 -4.56
N ILE A 268 -28.78 -10.70 -5.41
CA ILE A 268 -28.34 -9.36 -5.01
C ILE A 268 -29.39 -8.34 -5.48
N SER A 269 -30.02 -7.64 -4.53
CA SER A 269 -31.03 -6.62 -4.86
C SER A 269 -30.40 -5.28 -5.18
N ASP A 270 -31.15 -4.42 -5.89
CA ASP A 270 -30.73 -3.05 -6.17
C ASP A 270 -30.47 -2.24 -4.89
N GLU A 271 -31.28 -2.48 -3.84
CA GLU A 271 -31.10 -1.82 -2.54
C GLU A 271 -29.79 -2.25 -1.87
N TRP A 272 -29.40 -3.52 -2.04
CA TRP A 272 -28.12 -4.00 -1.50
C TRP A 272 -26.94 -3.36 -2.24
N ILE A 273 -27.00 -3.31 -3.57
CA ILE A 273 -26.00 -2.61 -4.40
C ILE A 273 -25.92 -1.12 -4.02
N ALA A 274 -27.07 -0.44 -3.91
CA ALA A 274 -27.13 0.97 -3.54
C ALA A 274 -26.53 1.22 -2.15
N ARG A 275 -26.79 0.35 -1.18
CA ARG A 275 -26.22 0.43 0.17
C ARG A 275 -24.70 0.29 0.13
N ILE A 276 -24.16 -0.70 -0.59
CA ILE A 276 -22.70 -0.87 -0.72
C ILE A 276 -22.07 0.34 -1.41
N ARG A 277 -22.68 0.84 -2.49
CA ARG A 277 -22.21 2.03 -3.20
C ARG A 277 -22.16 3.27 -2.28
N ALA A 278 -23.21 3.48 -1.48
CA ALA A 278 -23.29 4.62 -0.56
C ALA A 278 -22.29 4.50 0.63
N ALA A 279 -21.88 3.28 0.98
CA ALA A 279 -20.93 3.02 2.06
C ALA A 279 -19.46 3.06 1.60
N GLN A 280 -19.18 3.24 0.31
CA GLN A 280 -17.81 3.34 -0.18
C GLN A 280 -17.10 4.55 0.45
N PRO A 281 -15.88 4.38 0.96
CA PRO A 281 -15.09 5.50 1.43
C PRO A 281 -14.60 6.34 0.25
N GLU A 282 -14.14 7.53 0.54
CA GLU A 282 -13.40 8.35 -0.42
C GLU A 282 -12.12 7.62 -0.87
N LEU A 283 -12.00 7.38 -2.17
CA LEU A 283 -10.85 6.69 -2.74
C LEU A 283 -9.65 7.65 -2.95
N ARG A 284 -8.49 7.09 -3.24
CA ARG A 284 -7.23 7.83 -3.42
C ARG A 284 -7.35 9.05 -4.32
N THR A 285 -7.96 8.89 -5.50
CA THR A 285 -8.06 9.98 -6.47
C THR A 285 -8.88 11.16 -5.95
N GLU A 286 -9.97 10.89 -5.26
CA GLU A 286 -10.84 11.89 -4.65
C GLU A 286 -10.13 12.60 -3.49
N LYS A 287 -9.44 11.82 -2.61
CA LYS A 287 -8.61 12.38 -1.55
C LYS A 287 -7.50 13.29 -2.09
N MET A 288 -6.81 12.87 -3.14
CA MET A 288 -5.76 13.68 -3.76
C MET A 288 -6.30 15.02 -4.27
N VAL A 289 -7.46 15.02 -4.94
CA VAL A 289 -8.13 16.24 -5.39
C VAL A 289 -8.51 17.13 -4.20
N ARG A 290 -9.03 16.53 -3.14
CA ARG A 290 -9.41 17.25 -1.91
C ARG A 290 -8.19 17.84 -1.21
N TYR A 291 -7.07 17.11 -1.09
CA TYR A 291 -5.84 17.62 -0.46
C TYR A 291 -5.27 18.84 -1.20
N ILE A 292 -5.36 18.84 -2.53
CA ILE A 292 -4.95 20.01 -3.34
C ILE A 292 -5.91 21.19 -3.14
N SER A 293 -7.24 20.93 -3.22
CA SER A 293 -8.24 22.00 -3.21
C SER A 293 -8.54 22.57 -1.82
N GLU A 294 -8.62 21.74 -0.79
CA GLU A 294 -9.01 22.16 0.57
C GLU A 294 -7.82 22.49 1.46
N PHE A 295 -6.71 21.74 1.34
CA PHE A 295 -5.52 21.90 2.17
C PHE A 295 -4.42 22.72 1.49
N ASP A 296 -4.63 23.11 0.23
CA ASP A 296 -3.66 23.87 -0.57
C ASP A 296 -2.27 23.19 -0.59
N LEU A 297 -2.28 21.85 -0.75
CA LEU A 297 -1.06 21.07 -0.89
C LEU A 297 -0.59 21.02 -2.35
N PRO A 298 0.73 20.97 -2.58
CA PRO A 298 1.27 20.66 -3.90
C PRO A 298 0.77 19.29 -4.39
N GLN A 299 0.59 19.14 -5.70
CA GLN A 299 0.17 17.88 -6.30
C GLN A 299 1.11 16.72 -5.90
N TYR A 300 2.40 16.95 -5.88
CA TYR A 300 3.42 15.97 -5.48
C TYR A 300 3.20 15.45 -4.04
N ASP A 301 2.95 16.37 -3.09
CA ASP A 301 2.70 16.01 -1.69
C ASP A 301 1.41 15.19 -1.56
N ALA A 302 0.34 15.64 -2.23
CA ALA A 302 -0.94 14.94 -2.25
C ALA A 302 -0.81 13.52 -2.85
N GLN A 303 0.00 13.34 -3.91
CA GLN A 303 0.29 12.04 -4.50
C GLN A 303 0.97 11.09 -3.50
N ILE A 304 2.02 11.54 -2.83
CA ILE A 304 2.76 10.69 -1.89
C ILE A 304 1.93 10.35 -0.65
N LEU A 305 1.29 11.34 -0.04
CA LEU A 305 0.45 11.13 1.15
C LEU A 305 -0.70 10.15 0.90
N THR A 306 -1.20 10.07 -0.34
CA THR A 306 -2.29 9.16 -0.71
C THR A 306 -1.83 7.83 -1.31
N ASN A 307 -0.51 7.58 -1.45
CA ASN A 307 0.02 6.29 -1.94
C ASN A 307 -0.09 5.15 -0.92
N SER A 308 -0.35 5.47 0.35
CA SER A 308 -0.72 4.52 1.39
C SER A 308 -1.99 5.03 2.07
N LYS A 309 -2.95 4.12 2.26
CA LYS A 309 -4.16 4.45 3.01
C LYS A 309 -3.81 4.85 4.44
N HIS A 310 -2.91 4.10 5.08
CA HIS A 310 -2.51 4.37 6.46
C HIS A 310 -1.85 5.75 6.61
N MET A 311 -0.94 6.12 5.69
CA MET A 311 -0.35 7.47 5.69
C MET A 311 -1.40 8.56 5.48
N ALA A 312 -2.37 8.35 4.59
CA ALA A 312 -3.48 9.28 4.40
C ALA A 312 -4.34 9.44 5.66
N ASP A 313 -4.64 8.33 6.34
CA ASP A 313 -5.41 8.35 7.59
C ASP A 313 -4.64 9.06 8.71
N VAL A 314 -3.33 8.80 8.86
CA VAL A 314 -2.46 9.51 9.81
C VAL A 314 -2.40 11.00 9.52
N PHE A 315 -2.27 11.38 8.24
CA PHE A 315 -2.28 12.78 7.82
C PHE A 315 -3.60 13.47 8.19
N GLU A 316 -4.73 12.90 7.80
CA GLU A 316 -6.06 13.50 8.04
C GLU A 316 -6.35 13.66 9.53
N GLU A 317 -6.07 12.64 10.35
CA GLU A 317 -6.30 12.73 11.78
C GLU A 317 -5.36 13.74 12.45
N THR A 318 -4.09 13.82 12.01
CA THR A 318 -3.15 14.84 12.47
C THR A 318 -3.66 16.24 12.12
N VAL A 319 -4.12 16.47 10.89
CA VAL A 319 -4.67 17.76 10.45
C VAL A 319 -5.91 18.14 11.24
N LYS A 320 -6.82 17.20 11.46
CA LYS A 320 -8.04 17.39 12.25
C LYS A 320 -7.72 17.84 13.69
N LEU A 321 -6.65 17.31 14.28
CA LEU A 321 -6.24 17.63 15.65
C LEU A 321 -5.44 18.95 15.77
N CYS A 322 -4.59 19.27 14.79
CA CYS A 322 -3.73 20.45 14.88
C CYS A 322 -4.17 21.64 14.00
N GLY A 323 -5.03 21.44 13.01
CA GLY A 323 -5.48 22.49 12.07
C GLY A 323 -4.38 23.03 11.14
N LYS A 324 -3.29 22.27 10.92
CA LYS A 324 -2.10 22.73 10.17
C LYS A 324 -1.69 21.75 9.08
N PRO A 325 -2.42 21.69 7.94
CA PRO A 325 -2.18 20.68 6.90
C PRO A 325 -0.78 20.76 6.28
N LYS A 326 -0.24 21.94 6.00
CA LYS A 326 1.10 22.09 5.43
C LYS A 326 2.20 21.61 6.38
N GLU A 327 2.06 21.85 7.68
CA GLU A 327 3.03 21.34 8.66
C GLU A 327 2.93 19.82 8.81
N ALA A 328 1.70 19.27 8.88
CA ALA A 328 1.50 17.83 8.94
C ALA A 328 2.08 17.13 7.70
N SER A 329 1.84 17.67 6.49
CA SER A 329 2.46 17.18 5.26
C SER A 329 3.98 17.21 5.34
N ASN A 330 4.58 18.33 5.75
CA ASN A 330 6.04 18.45 5.88
C ASN A 330 6.64 17.41 6.84
N TRP A 331 6.00 17.16 7.98
CA TRP A 331 6.49 16.16 8.94
C TRP A 331 6.43 14.74 8.36
N LEU A 332 5.35 14.39 7.70
CA LEU A 332 5.19 13.07 7.08
C LEU A 332 6.11 12.90 5.87
N MET A 333 6.16 13.89 4.97
CA MET A 333 6.94 13.83 3.74
C MET A 333 8.45 13.85 3.96
N VAL A 334 8.93 14.55 4.99
CA VAL A 334 10.37 14.72 5.21
C VAL A 334 10.87 13.79 6.31
N GLU A 335 10.30 13.88 7.51
CA GLU A 335 10.85 13.16 8.65
C GLU A 335 10.33 11.72 8.74
N ALA A 336 9.01 11.48 8.56
CA ALA A 336 8.49 10.11 8.59
C ALA A 336 9.03 9.29 7.42
N MET A 337 9.05 9.82 6.19
CA MET A 337 9.60 9.11 5.03
C MET A 337 11.10 8.83 5.17
N ARG A 338 11.87 9.73 5.81
CA ARG A 338 13.27 9.47 6.13
C ARG A 338 13.43 8.28 7.07
N LEU A 339 12.66 8.27 8.17
CA LEU A 339 12.74 7.19 9.16
C LEU A 339 12.26 5.86 8.59
N LEU A 340 11.16 5.84 7.82
CA LEU A 340 10.70 4.64 7.11
C LEU A 340 11.82 4.06 6.23
N LYS A 341 12.51 4.89 5.48
CA LYS A 341 13.63 4.45 4.64
C LYS A 341 14.83 3.95 5.46
N GLU A 342 15.16 4.60 6.57
CA GLU A 342 16.26 4.21 7.46
C GLU A 342 15.99 2.87 8.14
N HIS A 343 14.74 2.58 8.49
CA HIS A 343 14.30 1.34 9.13
C HIS A 343 13.83 0.26 8.15
N GLU A 344 13.89 0.51 6.84
CA GLU A 344 13.39 -0.39 5.78
C GLU A 344 11.92 -0.81 6.00
N MET A 345 11.10 0.13 6.47
CA MET A 345 9.67 -0.06 6.78
C MET A 345 8.79 0.47 5.67
N ASP A 346 7.63 -0.17 5.49
CA ASP A 346 6.57 0.35 4.62
C ASP A 346 5.76 1.45 5.33
N PRO A 347 5.19 2.45 4.62
CA PRO A 347 4.27 3.42 5.22
C PRO A 347 3.10 2.81 6.00
N ASP A 348 2.66 1.62 5.62
CA ASP A 348 1.57 0.90 6.30
C ASP A 348 2.01 0.34 7.69
N ASP A 349 3.30 0.29 7.99
CA ASP A 349 3.85 -0.20 9.27
C ASP A 349 4.10 0.91 10.30
N MET A 350 3.77 2.18 10.00
CA MET A 350 3.90 3.28 10.95
C MET A 350 3.01 3.05 12.19
N GLY A 351 3.63 2.96 13.38
CA GLY A 351 2.94 2.63 14.63
C GLY A 351 2.66 3.81 15.56
N PHE A 352 3.05 5.03 15.21
CA PHE A 352 2.87 6.19 16.10
C PHE A 352 1.45 6.79 16.01
N SER A 353 1.04 7.41 17.10
CA SER A 353 -0.28 8.06 17.19
C SER A 353 -0.29 9.41 16.45
N PRO A 354 -1.28 9.66 15.55
CA PRO A 354 -1.50 10.98 14.96
C PRO A 354 -1.65 12.11 15.98
N ALA A 355 -2.17 11.79 17.17
CA ALA A 355 -2.32 12.76 18.26
C ALA A 355 -0.96 13.24 18.80
N ASN A 356 0.05 12.36 18.87
CA ASN A 356 1.39 12.73 19.30
C ASN A 356 2.08 13.62 18.26
N LEU A 357 1.92 13.34 16.96
CA LEU A 357 2.41 14.22 15.90
C LEU A 357 1.69 15.58 15.93
N ALA A 358 0.37 15.60 16.07
CA ALA A 358 -0.41 16.83 16.15
C ALA A 358 0.04 17.71 17.33
N LYS A 359 0.25 17.09 18.49
CA LYS A 359 0.74 17.76 19.71
C LYS A 359 2.15 18.34 19.49
N LEU A 360 3.05 17.58 18.87
CA LEU A 360 4.39 18.07 18.52
C LEU A 360 4.31 19.31 17.62
N ILE A 361 3.48 19.28 16.57
CA ILE A 361 3.26 20.42 15.66
C ILE A 361 2.74 21.64 16.42
N GLN A 362 1.81 21.44 17.37
CA GLN A 362 1.28 22.52 18.19
C GLN A 362 2.34 23.12 19.11
N MET A 363 3.19 22.30 19.74
CA MET A 363 4.29 22.76 20.60
C MET A 363 5.32 23.57 19.83
N VAL A 364 5.66 23.17 18.61
CA VAL A 364 6.54 23.95 17.73
C VAL A 364 5.90 25.28 17.35
N ALA A 365 4.62 25.27 17.01
CA ALA A 365 3.87 26.49 16.67
C ALA A 365 3.70 27.45 17.83
N ALA A 366 3.59 26.94 19.05
CA ALA A 366 3.56 27.73 20.28
C ALA A 366 4.95 28.27 20.71
N GLY A 367 6.03 27.82 20.05
CA GLY A 367 7.39 28.20 20.41
C GLY A 367 7.91 27.52 21.68
N GLU A 368 7.26 26.46 22.13
CA GLU A 368 7.69 25.69 23.32
C GLU A 368 8.98 24.91 23.05
N ILE A 369 9.13 24.42 21.82
CA ILE A 369 10.35 23.79 21.31
C ILE A 369 10.69 24.32 19.92
N ASN A 370 11.95 24.33 19.57
CA ASN A 370 12.37 24.68 18.20
C ASN A 370 12.34 23.47 17.26
N ARG A 371 12.39 23.73 15.94
CA ARG A 371 12.28 22.68 14.91
C ARG A 371 13.40 21.63 14.99
N THR A 372 14.59 22.00 15.42
CA THR A 372 15.72 21.05 15.57
C THR A 372 15.46 20.05 16.68
N MET A 373 14.99 20.54 17.83
CA MET A 373 14.62 19.67 18.95
C MET A 373 13.38 18.83 18.64
N ALA A 374 12.42 19.40 17.91
CA ALA A 374 11.23 18.70 17.49
C ALA A 374 11.54 17.49 16.62
N LYS A 375 12.61 17.52 15.80
CA LYS A 375 13.05 16.35 15.02
C LYS A 375 13.47 15.20 15.92
N THR A 376 14.27 15.45 16.93
CA THR A 376 14.67 14.42 17.92
C THR A 376 13.46 13.86 18.69
N VAL A 377 12.52 14.75 19.05
CA VAL A 377 11.26 14.31 19.69
C VAL A 377 10.42 13.45 18.75
N PHE A 378 10.41 13.79 17.45
CA PHE A 378 9.67 13.00 16.46
C PHE A 378 10.30 11.62 16.22
N GLU A 379 11.63 11.49 16.25
CA GLU A 379 12.31 10.19 16.21
C GLU A 379 11.81 9.27 17.36
N GLU A 380 11.69 9.79 18.56
CA GLU A 380 11.18 9.04 19.71
C GLU A 380 9.66 8.75 19.60
N ILE A 381 8.89 9.66 19.01
CA ILE A 381 7.48 9.41 18.70
C ILE A 381 7.39 8.26 17.69
N PHE A 382 8.21 8.27 16.65
CA PHE A 382 8.20 7.27 15.59
C PHE A 382 8.54 5.88 16.13
N GLU A 383 9.59 5.77 16.94
CA GLU A 383 10.09 4.47 17.45
C GLU A 383 9.28 3.95 18.64
N HIS A 384 8.86 4.83 19.55
CA HIS A 384 8.33 4.45 20.85
C HIS A 384 6.95 5.01 21.15
N ASN A 385 6.37 5.78 20.23
CA ASN A 385 5.05 6.43 20.36
C ASN A 385 4.89 7.23 21.66
N VAL A 386 5.95 7.94 22.09
CA VAL A 386 5.96 8.72 23.33
C VAL A 386 5.06 9.95 23.24
N ASP A 387 4.50 10.39 24.38
CA ASP A 387 3.84 11.71 24.46
C ASP A 387 4.90 12.83 24.39
N PRO A 388 4.85 13.71 23.37
CA PRO A 388 5.88 14.71 23.16
C PRO A 388 6.02 15.70 24.29
N ALA A 389 4.94 16.07 24.99
CA ALA A 389 5.02 17.02 26.10
C ALA A 389 5.72 16.40 27.33
N VAL A 390 5.43 15.14 27.62
CA VAL A 390 6.08 14.39 28.72
C VAL A 390 7.57 14.25 28.40
N TYR A 391 7.89 13.78 27.18
CA TYR A 391 9.29 13.59 26.77
C TYR A 391 10.10 14.90 26.79
N VAL A 392 9.52 16.01 26.29
CA VAL A 392 10.14 17.34 26.31
C VAL A 392 10.40 17.83 27.74
N GLU A 393 9.49 17.55 28.66
CA GLU A 393 9.65 17.93 30.08
C GLU A 393 10.73 17.09 30.76
N GLU A 394 10.69 15.77 30.62
CA GLU A 394 11.69 14.85 31.20
C GLU A 394 13.10 15.12 30.70
N LYS A 395 13.27 15.40 29.43
CA LYS A 395 14.57 15.71 28.80
C LYS A 395 14.96 17.19 28.91
N GLY A 396 14.07 18.02 29.46
CA GLY A 396 14.29 19.45 29.62
C GLY A 396 14.56 20.17 28.31
N LEU A 397 13.80 19.84 27.24
CA LEU A 397 14.00 20.38 25.89
C LEU A 397 13.21 21.66 25.62
N LYS A 398 12.48 22.20 26.58
CA LYS A 398 11.76 23.48 26.41
C LYS A 398 12.72 24.61 26.02
N VAL A 399 12.26 25.46 25.12
CA VAL A 399 13.00 26.66 24.71
C VAL A 399 13.11 27.60 25.90
N VAL A 400 14.32 28.08 26.17
CA VAL A 400 14.55 29.08 27.19
C VAL A 400 14.24 30.46 26.60
N ASN A 401 13.07 30.99 26.94
CA ASN A 401 12.60 32.31 26.48
C ASN A 401 13.03 33.45 27.45
N ASP A 402 13.93 33.19 28.38
CA ASP A 402 14.45 34.22 29.28
C ASP A 402 15.41 35.12 28.52
N GLU A 403 14.90 36.28 28.09
CA GLU A 403 15.65 37.32 27.35
C GLU A 403 16.85 37.81 28.12
N GLY A 404 16.78 37.80 29.46
CA GLY A 404 17.88 38.22 30.35
C GLY A 404 19.03 37.22 30.33
N ALA A 405 18.72 35.92 30.51
CA ALA A 405 19.71 34.85 30.47
C ALA A 405 20.31 34.71 29.05
N LEU A 406 19.51 34.93 28.02
CA LEU A 406 19.97 34.88 26.65
C LEU A 406 20.93 36.05 26.32
N LYS A 407 20.61 37.29 26.76
CA LYS A 407 21.48 38.44 26.63
C LYS A 407 22.81 38.24 27.34
N ALA A 408 22.80 37.79 28.60
CA ALA A 408 24.03 37.51 29.34
C ALA A 408 24.92 36.47 28.64
N THR A 409 24.30 35.41 28.10
CA THR A 409 25.05 34.41 27.31
C THR A 409 25.65 35.01 26.05
N ILE A 410 24.87 35.79 25.29
CA ILE A 410 25.34 36.46 24.07
C ILE A 410 26.50 37.44 24.40
N GLU A 411 26.38 38.23 25.45
CA GLU A 411 27.46 39.15 25.88
C GLU A 411 28.77 38.38 26.20
N GLY A 412 28.66 37.23 26.88
CA GLY A 412 29.79 36.34 27.11
C GLY A 412 30.41 35.79 25.81
N ILE A 413 29.60 35.44 24.84
CA ILE A 413 30.06 34.95 23.52
C ILE A 413 30.73 36.08 22.73
N LEU A 414 30.16 37.28 22.75
CA LEU A 414 30.80 38.46 22.09
C LEU A 414 32.16 38.80 22.71
N ALA A 415 32.25 38.75 24.03
CA ALA A 415 33.49 38.97 24.77
C ALA A 415 34.56 37.91 24.46
N ALA A 416 34.17 36.67 24.30
CA ALA A 416 35.05 35.55 23.98
C ALA A 416 35.50 35.52 22.49
N ASN A 417 34.84 36.27 21.60
CA ASN A 417 35.08 36.21 20.16
C ASN A 417 35.29 37.63 19.55
N PRO A 418 36.29 38.44 20.07
CA PRO A 418 36.44 39.83 19.65
C PRO A 418 36.76 39.98 18.16
N GLN A 419 37.47 39.03 17.54
CA GLN A 419 37.77 39.04 16.13
C GLN A 419 36.50 38.93 15.26
N SER A 420 35.59 38.06 15.60
CA SER A 420 34.30 37.89 14.88
C SER A 420 33.42 39.13 15.02
N VAL A 421 33.46 39.79 16.16
CA VAL A 421 32.78 41.07 16.40
C VAL A 421 33.37 42.17 15.51
N ALA A 422 34.70 42.28 15.44
CA ALA A 422 35.39 43.23 14.57
C ALA A 422 35.12 42.97 13.08
N ASP A 423 35.11 41.70 12.67
CA ASP A 423 34.82 41.31 11.30
C ASP A 423 33.37 41.70 10.90
N TYR A 424 32.38 41.50 11.79
CA TYR A 424 31.01 41.93 11.56
C TYR A 424 30.87 43.45 11.48
N LYS A 425 31.46 44.19 12.43
CA LYS A 425 31.49 45.68 12.40
C LYS A 425 32.25 46.22 11.20
N GLY A 426 33.20 45.46 10.65
CA GLY A 426 33.92 45.74 9.40
C GLY A 426 33.16 45.37 8.10
N GLY A 427 31.88 45.00 8.19
CA GLY A 427 31.02 44.71 7.04
C GLY A 427 31.00 43.26 6.55
N LYS A 428 31.63 42.32 7.26
CA LYS A 428 31.54 40.88 6.95
C LYS A 428 30.31 40.26 7.60
N GLU A 429 29.14 40.43 7.00
CA GLU A 429 27.84 39.94 7.53
C GLU A 429 27.85 38.43 7.89
N LYS A 430 28.63 37.61 7.19
CA LYS A 430 28.74 36.16 7.47
C LYS A 430 29.27 35.84 8.87
N ALA A 431 29.98 36.77 9.53
CA ALA A 431 30.54 36.60 10.87
C ALA A 431 29.40 36.43 11.93
N ILE A 432 28.22 37.01 11.72
CA ILE A 432 27.08 36.83 12.60
C ILE A 432 26.63 35.37 12.68
N GLY A 433 26.70 34.60 11.58
CA GLY A 433 26.33 33.18 11.56
C GLY A 433 27.21 32.34 12.49
N PHE A 434 28.49 32.65 12.59
CA PHE A 434 29.38 32.02 13.57
C PHE A 434 28.99 32.34 15.01
N LEU A 435 28.70 33.61 15.32
CA LEU A 435 28.27 34.05 16.66
C LEU A 435 26.91 33.42 17.06
N VAL A 436 25.95 33.29 16.12
CA VAL A 436 24.73 32.56 16.32
C VAL A 436 25.02 31.10 16.65
N GLY A 437 25.89 30.44 15.89
CA GLY A 437 26.29 29.06 16.14
C GLY A 437 26.92 28.84 17.52
N GLN A 438 27.81 29.74 17.97
CA GLN A 438 28.41 29.67 19.30
C GLN A 438 27.38 29.89 20.40
N THR A 439 26.44 30.82 20.23
CA THR A 439 25.34 31.06 21.18
C THR A 439 24.43 29.85 21.27
N MET A 440 24.04 29.29 20.14
CA MET A 440 23.21 28.08 20.11
C MET A 440 23.88 26.88 20.80
N LYS A 441 25.21 26.73 20.61
CA LYS A 441 25.99 25.68 21.26
C LYS A 441 26.05 25.90 22.79
N ALA A 442 26.29 27.12 23.26
CA ALA A 442 26.30 27.47 24.67
C ALA A 442 24.95 27.24 25.36
N MET A 443 23.86 27.53 24.64
CA MET A 443 22.49 27.29 25.07
C MET A 443 22.02 25.83 24.86
N LYS A 444 22.93 24.94 24.43
CA LYS A 444 22.64 23.53 24.10
C LYS A 444 21.44 23.35 23.13
N GLY A 445 21.33 24.27 22.17
CA GLY A 445 20.23 24.28 21.21
C GLY A 445 18.87 24.75 21.73
N LYS A 446 18.75 25.15 22.99
CA LYS A 446 17.48 25.52 23.66
C LYS A 446 17.04 26.97 23.44
N ALA A 447 17.72 27.73 22.60
CA ALA A 447 17.33 29.09 22.26
C ALA A 447 16.61 29.14 20.91
N ASP A 448 15.76 30.13 20.73
CA ASP A 448 15.18 30.41 19.39
C ASP A 448 16.23 31.11 18.52
N PRO A 449 16.58 30.54 17.34
CA PRO A 449 17.62 31.13 16.48
C PRO A 449 17.26 32.53 15.97
N GLY A 450 15.95 32.81 15.78
CA GLY A 450 15.48 34.12 15.35
C GLY A 450 15.70 35.19 16.44
N MET A 451 15.36 34.83 17.69
CA MET A 451 15.60 35.70 18.86
C MET A 451 17.09 35.91 19.09
N VAL A 452 17.91 34.85 19.00
CA VAL A 452 19.38 34.96 19.10
C VAL A 452 19.93 35.91 18.04
N ASN A 453 19.50 35.79 16.79
CA ASN A 453 19.97 36.66 15.71
C ASN A 453 19.52 38.11 15.91
N LYS A 454 18.29 38.35 16.40
CA LYS A 454 17.80 39.68 16.72
C LYS A 454 18.63 40.33 17.83
N LEU A 455 18.82 39.62 18.93
CA LEU A 455 19.59 40.13 20.08
C LEU A 455 21.05 40.34 19.75
N LEU A 456 21.68 39.47 18.96
CA LEU A 456 23.06 39.66 18.44
C LEU A 456 23.16 40.94 17.64
N LYS A 457 22.22 41.21 16.71
CA LYS A 457 22.20 42.45 15.94
C LYS A 457 22.04 43.68 16.80
N GLU A 458 21.18 43.64 17.81
CA GLU A 458 20.96 44.73 18.76
C GLU A 458 22.23 45.03 19.60
N LEU A 459 22.90 43.99 20.09
CA LEU A 459 24.12 44.14 20.89
C LEU A 459 25.35 44.52 20.06
N LEU A 460 25.46 44.08 18.82
CA LEU A 460 26.54 44.45 17.90
C LEU A 460 26.39 45.85 17.32
N ALA A 461 25.16 46.41 17.33
CA ALA A 461 24.88 47.80 16.91
C ALA A 461 25.23 48.85 17.98
N LYS A 462 25.42 48.39 19.24
CA LYS A 462 25.97 49.22 20.35
C LYS A 462 27.48 49.17 20.32
#